data_a1585b4e4a23aa24d943031bc89d10f5
#
_entry.id   a1585b4e4a23aa24d943031bc89d10f5
#
_cell.length_a   1.000
_cell.length_b   1.000
_cell.length_c   1.000
_cell.angle_alpha   90.00
_cell.angle_beta   90.00
_cell.angle_gamma   90.00
#
_symmetry.space_group_name_H-M   'P 1'
#
loop_
_entity.id
_entity.type
_entity.pdbx_description
1 polymer ?
#
loop_
_entity_poly.entity_id
_entity_poly.type
_entity_poly.pdbx_seq_one_letter_code
_entity_poly.pdbx_strand_id
1 'polypeptide(L)'
;MLGKSIRFNSLVLGIFALTTATLLSFTYEGTKDRIAEAKREVAKRALLEIVPLARHDNDILTDIIKVPEEYLSTLGIKDGEINLARSNNKLTAIIIPATAPDGYSGKIQMLVGINIDGTIAGVRVISHNETPGLGDKIDLKKNDWILGFDGKSLINPKPEFWKVKKDKGNFDQLTGATITPRAVITQVLKTLQYFKQDKARLLEAAKLGSSKQDAILI
;
A
#
# COMPACT_ATOMS: atom_id res chain seq x y z
N MET A 1 -44.90 33.02 19.82
CA MET A 1 -43.74 33.47 19.04
C MET A 1 -42.68 32.38 18.86
N LEU A 2 -42.37 31.60 19.89
CA LEU A 2 -41.34 30.54 19.86
C LEU A 2 -41.51 29.48 18.74
N GLY A 3 -42.74 28.99 18.53
CA GLY A 3 -43.00 27.96 17.52
C GLY A 3 -42.81 28.40 16.05
N LYS A 4 -43.01 29.69 15.74
CA LYS A 4 -42.75 30.26 14.40
C LYS A 4 -41.25 30.36 14.16
N SER A 5 -40.48 30.77 15.15
CA SER A 5 -39.03 30.90 15.08
C SER A 5 -38.34 29.52 14.91
N ILE A 6 -38.82 28.51 15.66
CA ILE A 6 -38.32 27.14 15.53
C ILE A 6 -38.56 26.59 14.12
N ARG A 7 -39.77 26.72 13.57
CA ARG A 7 -40.07 26.23 12.21
C ARG A 7 -39.24 26.93 11.14
N PHE A 8 -39.07 28.24 11.26
CA PHE A 8 -38.27 29.01 10.31
C PHE A 8 -36.79 28.59 10.35
N ASN A 9 -36.20 28.48 11.54
CA ASN A 9 -34.80 28.06 11.71
C ASN A 9 -34.58 26.62 11.23
N SER A 10 -35.52 25.70 11.50
CA SER A 10 -35.45 24.32 11.01
C SER A 10 -35.51 24.26 9.48
N LEU A 11 -36.35 25.10 8.84
CA LEU A 11 -36.42 25.17 7.38
C LEU A 11 -35.11 25.68 6.78
N VAL A 12 -34.59 26.78 7.32
CA VAL A 12 -33.30 27.35 6.86
C VAL A 12 -32.15 26.33 7.03
N LEU A 13 -32.11 25.63 8.17
CA LEU A 13 -31.08 24.58 8.41
C LEU A 13 -31.26 23.42 7.42
N GLY A 14 -32.49 23.02 7.14
CA GLY A 14 -32.76 21.96 6.17
C GLY A 14 -32.33 22.33 4.75
N ILE A 15 -32.64 23.56 4.31
CA ILE A 15 -32.21 24.07 3.00
C ILE A 15 -30.67 24.12 2.93
N PHE A 16 -30.01 24.63 3.98
CA PHE A 16 -28.56 24.69 4.05
C PHE A 16 -27.93 23.29 3.95
N ALA A 17 -28.46 22.33 4.73
CA ALA A 17 -27.99 20.95 4.72
C ALA A 17 -28.14 20.30 3.33
N LEU A 18 -29.30 20.47 2.69
CA LEU A 18 -29.56 19.97 1.32
C LEU A 18 -28.60 20.60 0.30
N THR A 19 -28.45 21.92 0.34
CA THR A 19 -27.54 22.62 -0.58
C THR A 19 -26.09 22.14 -0.42
N THR A 20 -25.65 22.02 0.82
CA THR A 20 -24.28 21.54 1.11
C THR A 20 -24.08 20.09 0.67
N ALA A 21 -25.04 19.21 0.97
CA ALA A 21 -24.98 17.81 0.56
C ALA A 21 -24.97 17.66 -0.97
N THR A 22 -25.81 18.44 -1.68
CA THR A 22 -25.86 18.44 -3.15
C THR A 22 -24.54 18.93 -3.75
N LEU A 23 -23.96 20.02 -3.22
CA LEU A 23 -22.70 20.57 -3.68
C LEU A 23 -21.55 19.56 -3.47
N LEU A 24 -21.49 18.92 -2.30
CA LEU A 24 -20.49 17.89 -2.00
C LEU A 24 -20.63 16.68 -2.93
N SER A 25 -21.87 16.20 -3.13
CA SER A 25 -22.15 15.07 -4.02
C SER A 25 -21.73 15.39 -5.46
N PHE A 26 -22.09 16.55 -5.96
CA PHE A 26 -21.72 17.00 -7.31
C PHE A 26 -20.19 17.11 -7.47
N THR A 27 -19.53 17.69 -6.49
CA THR A 27 -18.06 17.82 -6.49
C THR A 27 -17.40 16.44 -6.46
N TYR A 28 -17.90 15.52 -5.62
CA TYR A 28 -17.39 14.15 -5.54
C TYR A 28 -17.53 13.40 -6.86
N GLU A 29 -18.73 13.41 -7.46
CA GLU A 29 -18.98 12.76 -8.76
C GLU A 29 -18.10 13.33 -9.87
N GLY A 30 -17.91 14.64 -9.90
CA GLY A 30 -17.07 15.33 -10.90
C GLY A 30 -15.56 15.08 -10.73
N THR A 31 -15.13 14.59 -9.55
CA THR A 31 -13.68 14.41 -9.25
C THR A 31 -13.26 12.96 -9.06
N LYS A 32 -14.18 12.02 -8.83
CA LYS A 32 -13.89 10.63 -8.50
C LYS A 32 -12.99 9.94 -9.52
N ASP A 33 -13.23 10.15 -10.81
CA ASP A 33 -12.46 9.50 -11.89
C ASP A 33 -11.02 10.05 -11.94
N ARG A 34 -10.87 11.38 -11.80
CA ARG A 34 -9.55 12.02 -11.73
C ARG A 34 -8.76 11.56 -10.49
N ILE A 35 -9.42 11.37 -9.36
CA ILE A 35 -8.81 10.83 -8.14
C ILE A 35 -8.39 9.38 -8.36
N ALA A 36 -9.23 8.55 -9.01
CA ALA A 36 -8.91 7.17 -9.32
C ALA A 36 -7.70 7.06 -10.27
N GLU A 37 -7.65 7.89 -11.30
CA GLU A 37 -6.54 7.97 -12.24
C GLU A 37 -5.24 8.41 -11.55
N ALA A 38 -5.28 9.48 -10.74
CA ALA A 38 -4.14 9.93 -9.97
C ALA A 38 -3.60 8.83 -9.03
N LYS A 39 -4.48 8.06 -8.38
CA LYS A 39 -4.08 6.92 -7.54
C LYS A 39 -3.41 5.81 -8.36
N ARG A 40 -3.91 5.51 -9.56
CA ARG A 40 -3.29 4.53 -10.48
C ARG A 40 -1.89 4.96 -10.89
N GLU A 41 -1.72 6.22 -11.25
CA GLU A 41 -0.40 6.77 -11.61
C GLU A 41 0.60 6.72 -10.44
N VAL A 42 0.15 7.01 -9.22
CA VAL A 42 0.99 6.87 -8.01
C VAL A 42 1.41 5.41 -7.81
N ALA A 43 0.46 4.47 -7.93
CA ALA A 43 0.75 3.04 -7.79
C ALA A 43 1.71 2.55 -8.89
N LYS A 44 1.49 2.94 -10.15
CA LYS A 44 2.37 2.62 -11.27
C LYS A 44 3.81 3.11 -11.03
N ARG A 45 3.96 4.37 -10.62
CA ARG A 45 5.28 4.93 -10.30
C ARG A 45 5.95 4.15 -9.16
N ALA A 46 5.20 3.84 -8.11
CA ALA A 46 5.72 3.08 -6.99
C ALA A 46 6.18 1.67 -7.38
N LEU A 47 5.44 0.97 -8.27
CA LEU A 47 5.85 -0.33 -8.81
C LEU A 47 7.21 -0.24 -9.53
N LEU A 48 7.38 0.76 -10.39
CA LEU A 48 8.63 0.98 -11.14
C LEU A 48 9.80 1.45 -10.26
N GLU A 49 9.52 2.15 -9.16
CA GLU A 49 10.53 2.51 -8.17
C GLU A 49 10.98 1.31 -7.32
N ILE A 50 10.08 0.35 -7.04
CA ILE A 50 10.39 -0.88 -6.30
C ILE A 50 11.17 -1.86 -7.19
N VAL A 51 10.69 -2.07 -8.42
CA VAL A 51 11.35 -2.94 -9.40
C VAL A 51 11.55 -2.15 -10.70
N PRO A 52 12.72 -1.51 -10.88
CA PRO A 52 13.04 -0.74 -12.08
C PRO A 52 12.99 -1.59 -13.36
N LEU A 53 12.75 -0.94 -14.51
CA LEU A 53 12.69 -1.58 -15.85
C LEU A 53 13.94 -2.43 -16.19
N ALA A 54 15.10 -2.13 -15.59
CA ALA A 54 16.29 -2.96 -15.76
C ALA A 54 16.17 -4.36 -15.12
N ARG A 55 15.17 -4.58 -14.26
CA ARG A 55 14.98 -5.83 -13.51
C ARG A 55 13.77 -6.65 -13.96
N HIS A 56 12.96 -6.14 -14.89
CA HIS A 56 11.81 -6.84 -15.47
C HIS A 56 11.61 -6.41 -16.91
N ASP A 57 11.06 -7.30 -17.72
CA ASP A 57 10.75 -7.10 -19.14
C ASP A 57 9.26 -7.31 -19.47
N ASN A 58 8.46 -7.76 -18.48
CA ASN A 58 7.01 -7.90 -18.62
C ASN A 58 6.26 -6.62 -18.25
N ASP A 59 4.98 -6.55 -18.61
CA ASP A 59 4.07 -5.50 -18.10
C ASP A 59 3.62 -5.84 -16.67
N ILE A 60 4.32 -5.27 -15.70
CA ILE A 60 4.09 -5.46 -14.27
C ILE A 60 2.69 -5.02 -13.80
N LEU A 61 1.99 -4.18 -14.60
CA LEU A 61 0.65 -3.69 -14.27
C LEU A 61 -0.44 -4.70 -14.58
N THR A 62 -0.22 -5.54 -15.58
CA THR A 62 -1.20 -6.52 -16.06
C THR A 62 -0.88 -7.94 -15.66
N ASP A 63 0.39 -8.23 -15.31
CA ASP A 63 0.80 -9.54 -14.83
C ASP A 63 0.53 -9.64 -13.31
N ILE A 64 -0.69 -10.04 -12.98
CA ILE A 64 -1.22 -10.01 -11.63
C ILE A 64 -1.79 -11.37 -11.20
N ILE A 65 -1.75 -11.62 -9.89
CA ILE A 65 -2.48 -12.72 -9.24
C ILE A 65 -3.26 -12.17 -8.03
N LYS A 66 -4.42 -12.78 -7.73
CA LYS A 66 -5.23 -12.34 -6.58
C LYS A 66 -4.63 -12.78 -5.25
N VAL A 67 -4.76 -11.91 -4.26
CA VAL A 67 -4.51 -12.26 -2.86
C VAL A 67 -5.61 -13.21 -2.39
N PRO A 68 -5.29 -14.38 -1.76
CA PRO A 68 -6.30 -15.25 -1.19
C PRO A 68 -7.07 -14.59 -0.05
N GLU A 69 -8.35 -14.88 0.07
CA GLU A 69 -9.25 -14.28 1.08
C GLU A 69 -8.72 -14.43 2.51
N GLU A 70 -8.12 -15.57 2.83
CA GLU A 70 -7.56 -15.90 4.14
C GLU A 70 -6.41 -14.96 4.57
N TYR A 71 -5.71 -14.31 3.63
CA TYR A 71 -4.61 -13.40 3.93
C TYR A 71 -4.99 -11.92 3.85
N LEU A 72 -6.20 -11.56 3.40
CA LEU A 72 -6.63 -10.17 3.28
C LEU A 72 -6.54 -9.42 4.61
N SER A 73 -6.96 -10.07 5.72
CA SER A 73 -6.87 -9.48 7.06
C SER A 73 -5.42 -9.28 7.52
N THR A 74 -4.53 -10.23 7.24
CA THR A 74 -3.10 -10.14 7.56
C THR A 74 -2.44 -8.98 6.83
N LEU A 75 -2.79 -8.77 5.57
CA LEU A 75 -2.30 -7.67 4.76
C LEU A 75 -3.03 -6.34 5.03
N GLY A 76 -4.11 -6.35 5.83
CA GLY A 76 -4.90 -5.16 6.17
C GLY A 76 -5.69 -4.60 4.98
N ILE A 77 -6.04 -5.42 4.01
CA ILE A 77 -6.75 -5.04 2.78
C ILE A 77 -8.10 -5.77 2.69
N LYS A 78 -9.03 -5.26 1.90
CA LYS A 78 -10.33 -5.90 1.65
C LYS A 78 -10.36 -6.71 0.36
N ASP A 79 -9.50 -6.34 -0.57
CA ASP A 79 -9.27 -6.96 -1.86
C ASP A 79 -7.90 -6.51 -2.34
N GLY A 80 -7.23 -7.28 -3.19
CA GLY A 80 -5.93 -6.89 -3.70
C GLY A 80 -5.36 -7.85 -4.73
N GLU A 81 -4.51 -7.27 -5.57
CA GLU A 81 -3.78 -7.95 -6.63
C GLU A 81 -2.28 -7.83 -6.36
N ILE A 82 -1.57 -8.93 -6.51
CA ILE A 82 -0.13 -9.02 -6.40
C ILE A 82 0.44 -8.87 -7.80
N ASN A 83 1.30 -7.88 -8.01
CA ASN A 83 1.98 -7.66 -9.28
C ASN A 83 3.23 -8.55 -9.37
N LEU A 84 3.46 -9.13 -10.54
CA LEU A 84 4.58 -10.02 -10.82
C LEU A 84 5.60 -9.30 -11.69
N ALA A 85 6.86 -9.29 -11.27
CA ALA A 85 7.97 -8.80 -12.07
C ALA A 85 8.75 -9.99 -12.63
N ARG A 86 8.91 -10.04 -13.96
CA ARG A 86 9.61 -11.11 -14.67
C ARG A 86 10.75 -10.54 -15.50
N SER A 87 11.79 -11.35 -15.66
CA SER A 87 12.87 -11.11 -16.62
C SER A 87 13.15 -12.41 -17.34
N ASN A 88 13.12 -12.38 -18.69
CA ASN A 88 13.23 -13.59 -19.53
C ASN A 88 12.24 -14.68 -19.10
N ASN A 89 10.99 -14.29 -18.88
CA ASN A 89 9.88 -15.14 -18.41
C ASN A 89 10.08 -15.79 -17.03
N LYS A 90 11.14 -15.43 -16.30
CA LYS A 90 11.41 -15.91 -14.94
C LYS A 90 10.97 -14.87 -13.92
N LEU A 91 10.22 -15.29 -12.91
CA LEU A 91 9.81 -14.44 -11.81
C LEU A 91 11.04 -13.94 -11.04
N THR A 92 11.21 -12.62 -10.93
CA THR A 92 12.31 -11.96 -10.23
C THR A 92 11.90 -11.37 -8.90
N ALA A 93 10.71 -10.79 -8.86
CA ALA A 93 10.12 -10.21 -7.66
C ALA A 93 8.59 -10.23 -7.73
N ILE A 94 7.95 -10.09 -6.59
CA ILE A 94 6.50 -9.86 -6.47
C ILE A 94 6.26 -8.59 -5.67
N ILE A 95 5.20 -7.85 -5.99
CA ILE A 95 4.82 -6.65 -5.25
C ILE A 95 3.44 -6.86 -4.65
N ILE A 96 3.37 -6.81 -3.33
CA ILE A 96 2.20 -7.13 -2.52
C ILE A 96 1.61 -5.84 -1.95
N PRO A 97 0.32 -5.55 -2.18
CA PRO A 97 -0.35 -4.45 -1.52
C PRO A 97 -0.55 -4.77 -0.03
N ALA A 98 -0.31 -3.79 0.82
CA ALA A 98 -0.52 -3.93 2.26
C ALA A 98 -1.02 -2.62 2.86
N THR A 99 -1.75 -2.71 3.97
CA THR A 99 -2.23 -1.54 4.70
C THR A 99 -1.93 -1.71 6.19
N ALA A 100 -1.17 -0.79 6.76
CA ALA A 100 -1.04 -0.68 8.20
C ALA A 100 -2.28 0.06 8.74
N PRO A 101 -3.13 -0.57 9.54
CA PRO A 101 -4.35 0.07 10.05
C PRO A 101 -4.07 1.07 11.16
N ASP A 102 -2.97 0.89 11.89
CA ASP A 102 -2.65 1.55 13.16
C ASP A 102 -1.65 2.71 12.99
N GLY A 103 -1.72 3.47 11.89
CA GLY A 103 -1.01 4.74 11.77
C GLY A 103 -1.52 5.78 12.76
N TYR A 104 -0.77 6.86 12.98
CA TYR A 104 -1.16 7.92 13.93
C TYR A 104 -2.45 8.64 13.49
N SER A 105 -2.55 9.00 12.20
CA SER A 105 -3.72 9.68 11.64
C SER A 105 -4.59 8.74 10.79
N GLY A 106 -4.48 7.44 11.01
CA GLY A 106 -5.27 6.43 10.33
C GLY A 106 -4.45 5.45 9.50
N LYS A 107 -5.09 4.82 8.54
CA LYS A 107 -4.46 3.76 7.73
C LYS A 107 -3.37 4.30 6.80
N ILE A 108 -2.30 3.50 6.65
CA ILE A 108 -1.19 3.76 5.74
C ILE A 108 -1.20 2.66 4.67
N GLN A 109 -1.46 3.02 3.43
CA GLN A 109 -1.45 2.09 2.29
C GLN A 109 -0.06 2.05 1.66
N MET A 110 0.46 0.86 1.37
CA MET A 110 1.81 0.68 0.84
C MET A 110 1.88 -0.50 -0.12
N LEU A 111 2.92 -0.50 -0.95
CA LEU A 111 3.36 -1.65 -1.75
C LEU A 111 4.67 -2.17 -1.16
N VAL A 112 4.76 -3.49 -1.01
CA VAL A 112 5.94 -4.18 -0.52
C VAL A 112 6.44 -5.12 -1.61
N GLY A 113 7.56 -4.77 -2.23
CA GLY A 113 8.25 -5.62 -3.20
C GLY A 113 9.15 -6.61 -2.50
N ILE A 114 9.05 -7.87 -2.89
CA ILE A 114 9.84 -8.97 -2.31
C ILE A 114 10.48 -9.77 -3.44
N ASN A 115 11.79 -9.90 -3.39
CA ASN A 115 12.56 -10.76 -4.29
C ASN A 115 12.25 -12.24 -4.03
N ILE A 116 12.50 -13.10 -5.01
CA ILE A 116 12.23 -14.53 -4.88
C ILE A 116 13.06 -15.21 -3.77
N ASP A 117 14.20 -14.65 -3.44
CA ASP A 117 15.02 -15.10 -2.30
C ASP A 117 14.43 -14.75 -0.92
N GLY A 118 13.42 -13.88 -0.89
CA GLY A 118 12.74 -13.42 0.33
C GLY A 118 13.30 -12.11 0.91
N THR A 119 14.19 -11.44 0.21
CA THR A 119 14.65 -10.10 0.57
C THR A 119 13.67 -9.03 0.06
N ILE A 120 13.53 -7.92 0.77
CA ILE A 120 12.73 -6.78 0.31
C ILE A 120 13.43 -6.12 -0.88
N ALA A 121 12.72 -5.99 -1.98
CA ALA A 121 13.15 -5.24 -3.16
C ALA A 121 12.93 -3.72 -2.97
N GLY A 122 11.93 -3.35 -2.18
CA GLY A 122 11.59 -1.98 -1.82
C GLY A 122 10.22 -1.87 -1.19
N VAL A 123 9.99 -0.80 -0.44
CA VAL A 123 8.69 -0.45 0.14
C VAL A 123 8.32 0.95 -0.31
N ARG A 124 7.06 1.15 -0.76
CA ARG A 124 6.56 2.48 -1.13
C ARG A 124 5.20 2.73 -0.51
N VAL A 125 5.08 3.87 0.15
CA VAL A 125 3.79 4.35 0.66
C VAL A 125 2.99 4.97 -0.49
N ILE A 126 1.73 4.55 -0.61
CA ILE A 126 0.82 4.99 -1.68
C ILE A 126 -0.13 6.06 -1.18
N SER A 127 -0.61 5.93 0.06
CA SER A 127 -1.55 6.86 0.66
C SER A 127 -1.48 6.81 2.17
N HIS A 128 -1.50 7.97 2.80
CA HIS A 128 -1.56 8.15 4.26
C HIS A 128 -2.16 9.51 4.59
N ASN A 129 -2.54 9.68 5.86
CA ASN A 129 -3.01 10.96 6.43
C ASN A 129 -2.09 11.44 7.58
N GLU A 130 -0.86 10.95 7.64
CA GLU A 130 0.08 11.28 8.71
C GLU A 130 0.44 12.76 8.72
N THR A 131 0.78 13.28 9.89
CA THR A 131 1.05 14.71 10.13
C THR A 131 2.24 15.21 9.29
N PRO A 132 2.05 16.28 8.48
CA PRO A 132 3.12 16.90 7.70
C PRO A 132 4.32 17.31 8.57
N GLY A 133 5.53 17.04 8.08
CA GLY A 133 6.79 17.33 8.78
C GLY A 133 7.15 16.35 9.89
N LEU A 134 6.24 15.43 10.27
CA LEU A 134 6.44 14.44 11.32
C LEU A 134 6.32 13.01 10.78
N GLY A 135 5.11 12.49 10.69
CA GLY A 135 4.81 11.13 10.25
C GLY A 135 4.88 10.96 8.73
N ASP A 136 4.71 12.01 7.96
CA ASP A 136 4.80 12.01 6.48
C ASP A 136 6.20 11.66 5.94
N LYS A 137 7.22 11.62 6.80
CA LYS A 137 8.57 11.15 6.47
C LYS A 137 8.66 9.66 6.12
N ILE A 138 7.58 8.93 6.17
CA ILE A 138 7.46 7.59 5.58
C ILE A 138 7.34 7.63 4.05
N ASP A 139 6.96 8.77 3.46
CA ASP A 139 6.95 8.97 2.01
C ASP A 139 8.38 9.26 1.52
N LEU A 140 8.83 8.48 0.52
CA LEU A 140 10.16 8.64 -0.10
C LEU A 140 10.42 10.08 -0.61
N LYS A 141 9.38 10.80 -1.06
CA LYS A 141 9.51 12.20 -1.48
C LYS A 141 9.87 13.15 -0.34
N LYS A 142 9.70 12.73 0.91
CA LYS A 142 9.93 13.52 2.10
C LYS A 142 11.21 13.12 2.84
N ASN A 143 11.53 11.82 2.84
CA ASN A 143 12.69 11.29 3.56
C ASN A 143 13.05 9.89 3.07
N ASP A 144 14.34 9.53 3.13
CA ASP A 144 14.86 8.24 2.71
C ASP A 144 14.61 7.11 3.73
N TRP A 145 13.90 7.38 4.83
CA TRP A 145 13.65 6.40 5.89
C TRP A 145 13.10 5.08 5.38
N ILE A 146 12.19 5.14 4.40
CA ILE A 146 11.54 3.97 3.82
C ILE A 146 12.54 3.05 3.07
N LEU A 147 13.66 3.56 2.60
CA LEU A 147 14.72 2.79 1.96
C LEU A 147 15.47 1.89 2.96
N GLY A 148 15.31 2.13 4.26
CA GLY A 148 15.87 1.28 5.30
C GLY A 148 15.35 -0.16 5.31
N PHE A 149 14.29 -0.45 4.55
CA PHE A 149 13.76 -1.80 4.36
C PHE A 149 14.46 -2.58 3.25
N ASP A 150 15.12 -1.90 2.31
CA ASP A 150 15.70 -2.53 1.13
C ASP A 150 16.75 -3.58 1.54
N GLY A 151 16.66 -4.77 0.95
CA GLY A 151 17.52 -5.91 1.25
C GLY A 151 17.26 -6.61 2.60
N LYS A 152 16.31 -6.12 3.43
CA LYS A 152 15.94 -6.79 4.68
C LYS A 152 15.11 -8.05 4.38
N SER A 153 15.07 -8.97 5.36
CA SER A 153 14.36 -10.25 5.23
C SER A 153 13.95 -10.80 6.60
N LEU A 154 13.25 -11.93 6.66
CA LEU A 154 12.97 -12.63 7.92
C LEU A 154 14.20 -13.25 8.59
N ILE A 155 15.36 -13.24 7.91
CA ILE A 155 16.64 -13.74 8.45
C ILE A 155 17.48 -12.57 8.97
N ASN A 156 17.45 -11.43 8.26
CA ASN A 156 18.23 -10.24 8.58
C ASN A 156 17.42 -8.94 8.38
N PRO A 157 17.00 -8.28 9.49
CA PRO A 157 17.09 -8.75 10.88
C PRO A 157 16.10 -9.87 11.19
N LYS A 158 16.34 -10.63 12.26
CA LYS A 158 15.35 -11.62 12.76
C LYS A 158 14.05 -10.93 13.17
N PRO A 159 12.90 -11.62 13.16
CA PRO A 159 11.59 -11.02 13.43
C PRO A 159 11.47 -10.23 14.74
N GLU A 160 12.18 -10.64 15.80
CA GLU A 160 12.20 -9.94 17.08
C GLU A 160 12.78 -8.52 17.01
N PHE A 161 13.61 -8.24 16.00
CA PHE A 161 14.25 -6.93 15.78
C PHE A 161 13.52 -6.05 14.75
N TRP A 162 12.37 -6.49 14.26
CA TRP A 162 11.50 -5.68 13.40
C TRP A 162 10.72 -4.65 14.21
N LYS A 163 11.46 -3.74 14.83
CA LYS A 163 10.99 -2.67 15.71
C LYS A 163 11.88 -1.44 15.51
N VAL A 164 11.42 -0.30 15.99
CA VAL A 164 12.25 0.90 16.04
C VAL A 164 13.39 0.73 17.08
N LYS A 165 14.52 1.40 16.89
CA LYS A 165 15.69 1.36 17.79
C LYS A 165 15.33 1.68 19.24
N LYS A 166 14.38 2.61 19.46
CA LYS A 166 13.86 2.92 20.79
C LYS A 166 13.26 1.69 21.50
N ASP A 167 12.73 0.74 20.75
CA ASP A 167 12.16 -0.52 21.25
C ASP A 167 13.14 -1.70 21.08
N LYS A 168 14.45 -1.42 21.01
CA LYS A 168 15.55 -2.38 20.83
C LYS A 168 15.47 -3.13 19.48
N GLY A 169 14.92 -2.48 18.45
CA GLY A 169 14.86 -2.99 17.08
C GLY A 169 15.96 -2.41 16.18
N ASN A 170 15.87 -2.71 14.88
CA ASN A 170 16.86 -2.33 13.87
C ASN A 170 16.53 -1.10 13.04
N PHE A 171 15.31 -0.58 13.15
CA PHE A 171 14.85 0.53 12.32
C PHE A 171 14.92 1.86 13.07
N ASP A 172 15.27 2.93 12.36
CA ASP A 172 15.27 4.26 12.95
C ASP A 172 13.83 4.72 13.25
N GLN A 173 13.66 5.49 14.31
CA GLN A 173 12.41 6.20 14.56
C GLN A 173 12.41 7.55 13.83
N LEU A 174 11.21 8.07 13.56
CA LEU A 174 11.04 9.42 13.07
C LEU A 174 10.92 10.39 14.26
N THR A 175 11.72 11.45 14.29
CA THR A 175 11.66 12.46 15.35
C THR A 175 10.27 13.10 15.39
N GLY A 176 9.62 13.04 16.56
CA GLY A 176 8.27 13.57 16.76
C GLY A 176 7.13 12.64 16.30
N ALA A 177 7.42 11.49 15.67
CA ALA A 177 6.42 10.54 15.23
C ALA A 177 6.89 9.10 15.50
N THR A 178 6.42 8.48 16.58
CA THR A 178 6.85 7.12 16.95
C THR A 178 5.83 6.07 16.50
N ILE A 179 4.54 6.40 16.41
CA ILE A 179 3.46 5.47 16.08
C ILE A 179 3.57 5.07 14.59
N THR A 180 3.72 6.03 13.71
CA THR A 180 3.77 5.85 12.27
C THR A 180 4.84 4.83 11.81
N PRO A 181 6.13 4.94 12.18
CA PRO A 181 7.13 3.96 11.78
C PRO A 181 6.87 2.57 12.38
N ARG A 182 6.33 2.48 13.61
CA ARG A 182 5.94 1.18 14.20
C ARG A 182 4.86 0.48 13.38
N ALA A 183 3.83 1.22 12.95
CA ALA A 183 2.77 0.69 12.12
C ALA A 183 3.31 0.15 10.78
N VAL A 184 4.16 0.91 10.11
CA VAL A 184 4.78 0.51 8.84
C VAL A 184 5.66 -0.73 9.02
N ILE A 185 6.59 -0.73 10.00
CA ILE A 185 7.50 -1.85 10.27
C ILE A 185 6.71 -3.13 10.55
N THR A 186 5.67 -3.04 11.38
CA THR A 186 4.82 -4.19 11.72
C THR A 186 4.12 -4.74 10.48
N GLN A 187 3.59 -3.88 9.62
CA GLN A 187 2.88 -4.33 8.43
C GLN A 187 3.83 -4.92 7.38
N VAL A 188 5.02 -4.35 7.19
CA VAL A 188 6.04 -4.92 6.30
C VAL A 188 6.46 -6.31 6.79
N LEU A 189 6.68 -6.49 8.10
CA LEU A 189 6.97 -7.80 8.68
C LEU A 189 5.85 -8.82 8.40
N LYS A 190 4.58 -8.45 8.63
CA LYS A 190 3.43 -9.33 8.32
C LYS A 190 3.39 -9.71 6.84
N THR A 191 3.72 -8.79 5.95
CA THR A 191 3.76 -9.05 4.51
C THR A 191 4.89 -10.03 4.14
N LEU A 192 6.06 -9.93 4.75
CA LEU A 192 7.14 -10.94 4.59
C LEU A 192 6.75 -12.31 5.14
N GLN A 193 6.04 -12.35 6.26
CA GLN A 193 5.54 -13.61 6.84
C GLN A 193 4.51 -14.27 5.92
N TYR A 194 3.58 -13.48 5.37
CA TYR A 194 2.65 -13.95 4.35
C TYR A 194 3.40 -14.53 3.14
N PHE A 195 4.35 -13.79 2.57
CA PHE A 195 5.14 -14.28 1.45
C PHE A 195 5.81 -15.62 1.75
N LYS A 196 6.39 -15.78 2.94
CA LYS A 196 7.03 -17.04 3.34
C LYS A 196 6.03 -18.19 3.42
N GLN A 197 4.83 -17.95 3.97
CA GLN A 197 3.77 -18.96 4.12
C GLN A 197 3.19 -19.40 2.78
N ASP A 198 2.96 -18.45 1.88
CA ASP A 198 2.27 -18.66 0.61
C ASP A 198 3.22 -18.79 -0.59
N LYS A 199 4.54 -18.83 -0.36
CA LYS A 199 5.56 -18.83 -1.41
C LYS A 199 5.35 -19.91 -2.47
N ALA A 200 4.99 -21.12 -2.07
CA ALA A 200 4.81 -22.25 -2.99
C ALA A 200 3.66 -21.96 -3.98
N ARG A 201 2.49 -21.50 -3.50
CA ARG A 201 1.35 -21.13 -4.33
C ARG A 201 1.67 -19.94 -5.24
N LEU A 202 2.34 -18.91 -4.70
CA LEU A 202 2.75 -17.73 -5.46
C LEU A 202 3.64 -18.11 -6.65
N LEU A 203 4.61 -19.00 -6.44
CA LEU A 203 5.50 -19.48 -7.50
C LEU A 203 4.76 -20.35 -8.53
N GLU A 204 3.79 -21.16 -8.09
CA GLU A 204 2.98 -22.00 -8.98
C GLU A 204 2.01 -21.15 -9.82
N ALA A 205 1.28 -20.24 -9.19
CA ALA A 205 0.39 -19.30 -9.87
C ALA A 205 1.14 -18.44 -10.90
N ALA A 206 2.36 -18.03 -10.54
CA ALA A 206 3.20 -17.29 -11.48
C ALA A 206 3.62 -18.11 -12.70
N LYS A 207 3.81 -19.43 -12.60
CA LYS A 207 4.10 -20.32 -13.75
C LYS A 207 2.89 -20.45 -14.67
N LEU A 208 1.69 -20.56 -14.12
CA LEU A 208 0.44 -20.69 -14.89
C LEU A 208 0.10 -19.41 -15.67
N GLY A 209 0.40 -18.23 -15.13
CA GLY A 209 0.25 -16.95 -15.85
C GLY A 209 1.17 -16.83 -17.06
N SER A 210 2.39 -17.33 -16.95
CA SER A 210 3.36 -17.37 -18.06
C SER A 210 2.86 -18.21 -19.24
N SER A 211 2.29 -19.39 -18.99
CA SER A 211 1.80 -20.29 -20.05
C SER A 211 0.58 -19.74 -20.81
N LYS A 212 -0.22 -18.86 -20.21
CA LYS A 212 -1.34 -18.19 -20.89
C LYS A 212 -0.87 -17.05 -21.82
N GLN A 213 0.20 -16.38 -21.46
CA GLN A 213 0.77 -15.28 -22.25
C GLN A 213 1.46 -15.81 -23.50
N ASP A 214 2.13 -16.96 -23.42
CA ASP A 214 2.76 -17.65 -24.56
C ASP A 214 1.71 -18.22 -25.53
N ALA A 215 0.52 -18.60 -25.06
CA ALA A 215 -0.57 -19.13 -25.89
C ALA A 215 -1.34 -18.06 -26.68
N ILE A 216 -1.18 -16.77 -26.38
CA ILE A 216 -1.81 -15.65 -27.09
C ILE A 216 -0.89 -15.11 -28.20
N LEU A 217 0.38 -15.48 -28.21
CA LEU A 217 1.40 -15.05 -29.18
C LEU A 217 1.62 -16.04 -30.32
N ILE A 218 0.82 -17.12 -30.41
CA ILE A 218 0.77 -18.10 -31.50
C ILE A 218 -0.58 -17.96 -32.23
#